data_83dc7e214028865fa54802391187e8a7
#
_entry.id   83dc7e214028865fa54802391187e8a7
#
_cell.length_a   1.000
_cell.length_b   1.000
_cell.length_c   1.000
_cell.angle_alpha   90.00
_cell.angle_beta   90.00
_cell.angle_gamma   90.00
#
_symmetry.space_group_name_H-M   'P 1'
#
loop_
_entity.id
_entity.type
_entity.pdbx_description
1 polymer ?
#
loop_
_entity_poly.entity_id
_entity_poly.type
_entity_poly.pdbx_seq_one_letter_code
_entity_poly.pdbx_strand_id
1 'polypeptide(L)'
;MKISIIIPCKNEAGVVEHLLEALTRQSRVADEIIVVDSHSTDTTVERSQQYANKLPLTIIKADKPGAAHARNAGAAVATGDMLIFMDADLIPDAEFLADFEVQVAKHLFAAGSFTQQMKSKKITIRLGASFMVGYMRLMAHTPWPIGFSCLYATRQAFQTINGFDPELFIMEDYDFVLKAKRAGYKIGIIKTNCQSSDRRYREQDFKQGLRGIYGELYRYTHGLRITKPIYRYDMGGGTTTSTEKDSTS
;
A
#
# COMPACT_ATOMS: atom_id res chain seq x y z
N MET A 1 -20.61 -1.89 -8.73
CA MET A 1 -19.71 -1.01 -7.95
C MET A 1 -18.55 -0.61 -8.83
N LYS A 2 -18.26 0.67 -8.99
CA LYS A 2 -17.12 1.15 -9.77
C LYS A 2 -15.85 1.16 -8.90
N ILE A 3 -14.75 0.56 -9.39
CA ILE A 3 -13.50 0.40 -8.63
C ILE A 3 -12.38 1.20 -9.30
N SER A 4 -11.76 2.11 -8.55
CA SER A 4 -10.52 2.78 -8.93
C SER A 4 -9.34 2.19 -8.14
N ILE A 5 -8.29 1.75 -8.84
CA ILE A 5 -7.03 1.30 -8.25
C ILE A 5 -6.03 2.45 -8.31
N ILE A 6 -5.45 2.81 -7.18
CA ILE A 6 -4.47 3.89 -7.04
C ILE A 6 -3.13 3.27 -6.65
N ILE A 7 -2.10 3.50 -7.47
CA ILE A 7 -0.78 2.89 -7.36
C ILE A 7 0.26 3.99 -7.16
N PRO A 8 0.68 4.28 -5.92
CA PRO A 8 1.78 5.20 -5.68
C PRO A 8 3.10 4.57 -6.11
N CYS A 9 3.88 5.26 -6.95
CA CYS A 9 5.15 4.77 -7.46
C CYS A 9 6.26 5.79 -7.19
N LYS A 10 7.45 5.28 -6.79
CA LYS A 10 8.69 6.06 -6.74
C LYS A 10 9.87 5.14 -7.01
N ASN A 11 10.53 5.30 -8.16
CA ASN A 11 11.66 4.46 -8.57
C ASN A 11 11.33 2.96 -8.50
N GLU A 12 10.23 2.58 -9.15
CA GLU A 12 9.72 1.19 -9.18
C GLU A 12 9.80 0.58 -10.59
N ALA A 13 10.71 1.08 -11.46
CA ALA A 13 10.99 0.46 -12.75
C ALA A 13 11.35 -1.02 -12.60
N GLY A 14 10.76 -1.87 -13.46
CA GLY A 14 10.91 -3.33 -13.39
C GLY A 14 10.06 -4.01 -12.30
N VAL A 15 9.38 -3.24 -11.46
CA VAL A 15 8.49 -3.75 -10.40
C VAL A 15 7.04 -3.46 -10.72
N VAL A 16 6.71 -2.21 -11.02
CA VAL A 16 5.35 -1.78 -11.36
C VAL A 16 4.76 -2.56 -12.56
N GLU A 17 5.60 -2.99 -13.49
CA GLU A 17 5.20 -3.80 -14.64
C GLU A 17 4.59 -5.14 -14.22
N HIS A 18 5.12 -5.79 -13.17
CA HIS A 18 4.56 -7.05 -12.67
C HIS A 18 3.16 -6.86 -12.10
N LEU A 19 2.91 -5.76 -11.40
CA LEU A 19 1.58 -5.41 -10.92
C LEU A 19 0.63 -5.12 -12.09
N LEU A 20 1.04 -4.24 -13.03
CA LEU A 20 0.21 -3.87 -14.18
C LEU A 20 -0.10 -5.09 -15.05
N GLU A 21 0.87 -5.97 -15.27
CA GLU A 21 0.65 -7.24 -15.99
C GLU A 21 -0.33 -8.15 -15.24
N ALA A 22 -0.26 -8.23 -13.90
CA ALA A 22 -1.25 -8.99 -13.12
C ALA A 22 -2.65 -8.38 -13.19
N LEU A 23 -2.75 -7.05 -13.30
CA LEU A 23 -4.03 -6.36 -13.46
C LEU A 23 -4.66 -6.58 -14.84
N THR A 24 -3.87 -6.85 -15.90
CA THR A 24 -4.43 -7.24 -17.22
C THR A 24 -5.10 -8.61 -17.20
N ARG A 25 -4.78 -9.45 -16.22
CA ARG A 25 -5.28 -10.85 -16.13
C ARG A 25 -6.42 -11.02 -15.13
N GLN A 26 -6.95 -9.92 -14.59
CA GLN A 26 -8.07 -10.00 -13.65
C GLN A 26 -9.34 -10.51 -14.32
N SER A 27 -10.04 -11.47 -13.71
CA SER A 27 -11.36 -11.96 -14.17
C SER A 27 -12.42 -10.85 -14.11
N ARG A 28 -12.32 -9.98 -13.10
CA ARG A 28 -13.04 -8.71 -13.00
C ARG A 28 -12.06 -7.57 -13.27
N VAL A 29 -12.20 -6.88 -14.38
CA VAL A 29 -11.32 -5.75 -14.77
C VAL A 29 -11.62 -4.53 -13.90
N ALA A 30 -10.57 -3.81 -13.48
CA ALA A 30 -10.74 -2.51 -12.80
C ALA A 30 -11.43 -1.50 -13.73
N ASP A 31 -12.26 -0.62 -13.18
CA ASP A 31 -12.93 0.42 -13.98
C ASP A 31 -11.96 1.58 -14.26
N GLU A 32 -10.96 1.75 -13.40
CA GLU A 32 -9.96 2.81 -13.51
C GLU A 32 -8.69 2.41 -12.76
N ILE A 33 -7.53 2.69 -13.34
CA ILE A 33 -6.21 2.49 -12.72
C ILE A 33 -5.45 3.81 -12.81
N ILE A 34 -4.97 4.28 -11.68
CA ILE A 34 -4.24 5.56 -11.57
C ILE A 34 -2.86 5.26 -10.99
N VAL A 35 -1.84 5.32 -11.84
CA VAL A 35 -0.44 5.32 -11.40
C VAL A 35 -0.07 6.74 -11.01
N VAL A 36 0.40 6.91 -9.79
CA VAL A 36 0.79 8.22 -9.26
C VAL A 36 2.30 8.26 -9.06
N ASP A 37 2.99 8.96 -9.96
CA ASP A 37 4.43 9.15 -9.86
C ASP A 37 4.78 10.12 -8.73
N SER A 38 5.50 9.63 -7.73
CA SER A 38 6.00 10.40 -6.60
C SER A 38 7.44 10.87 -6.82
N HIS A 39 7.68 11.58 -7.94
CA HIS A 39 8.97 12.11 -8.34
C HIS A 39 10.04 11.03 -8.58
N SER A 40 9.73 10.06 -9.43
CA SER A 40 10.68 9.06 -9.90
C SER A 40 11.77 9.70 -10.76
N THR A 41 12.97 9.13 -10.69
CA THR A 41 14.15 9.52 -11.47
C THR A 41 14.61 8.41 -12.42
N ASP A 42 13.91 7.29 -12.39
CA ASP A 42 14.12 6.13 -13.26
C ASP A 42 13.03 6.05 -14.35
N THR A 43 12.95 4.93 -15.05
CA THR A 43 11.99 4.69 -16.13
C THR A 43 10.61 4.20 -15.66
N THR A 44 10.20 4.48 -14.42
CA THR A 44 8.92 4.02 -13.85
C THR A 44 7.73 4.48 -14.69
N VAL A 45 7.71 5.76 -15.08
CA VAL A 45 6.59 6.36 -15.84
C VAL A 45 6.51 5.77 -17.24
N GLU A 46 7.64 5.71 -17.96
CA GLU A 46 7.71 5.18 -19.32
C GLU A 46 7.29 3.72 -19.39
N ARG A 47 7.70 2.92 -18.40
CA ARG A 47 7.31 1.50 -18.29
C ARG A 47 5.83 1.33 -17.97
N SER A 48 5.29 2.16 -17.09
CA SER A 48 3.85 2.16 -16.79
C SER A 48 3.03 2.52 -18.03
N GLN A 49 3.49 3.50 -18.83
CA GLN A 49 2.81 3.98 -20.03
C GLN A 49 2.60 2.86 -21.09
N GLN A 50 3.45 1.84 -21.11
CA GLN A 50 3.32 0.70 -22.04
C GLN A 50 2.03 -0.11 -21.83
N TYR A 51 1.37 0.05 -20.69
CA TYR A 51 0.11 -0.62 -20.36
C TYR A 51 -1.14 0.20 -20.67
N ALA A 52 -1.01 1.46 -21.11
CA ALA A 52 -2.15 2.34 -21.37
C ALA A 52 -3.13 1.81 -22.45
N ASN A 53 -2.66 0.98 -23.38
CA ASN A 53 -3.52 0.34 -24.40
C ASN A 53 -4.17 -0.96 -23.91
N LYS A 54 -3.78 -1.49 -22.75
CA LYS A 54 -4.26 -2.76 -22.20
C LYS A 54 -5.16 -2.58 -20.99
N LEU A 55 -5.02 -1.45 -20.30
CA LEU A 55 -5.69 -1.15 -19.04
C LEU A 55 -6.33 0.25 -19.11
N PRO A 56 -7.41 0.50 -18.38
CA PRO A 56 -7.98 1.84 -18.20
C PRO A 56 -7.06 2.70 -17.31
N LEU A 57 -5.85 2.97 -17.81
CA LEU A 57 -4.73 3.52 -17.09
C LEU A 57 -4.59 5.03 -17.30
N THR A 58 -4.51 5.77 -16.21
CA THR A 58 -4.10 7.18 -16.16
C THR A 58 -2.82 7.30 -15.33
N ILE A 59 -1.87 8.10 -15.79
CA ILE A 59 -0.64 8.39 -15.04
C ILE A 59 -0.66 9.85 -14.66
N ILE A 60 -0.49 10.14 -13.38
CA ILE A 60 -0.38 11.50 -12.85
C ILE A 60 0.89 11.66 -12.02
N LYS A 61 1.32 12.89 -11.81
CA LYS A 61 2.43 13.22 -10.91
C LYS A 61 1.88 13.81 -9.61
N ALA A 62 2.40 13.35 -8.47
CA ALA A 62 2.07 13.94 -7.18
C ALA A 62 2.73 15.33 -7.05
N ASP A 63 2.05 16.28 -6.42
CA ASP A 63 2.60 17.64 -6.18
C ASP A 63 3.82 17.60 -5.25
N LYS A 64 3.79 16.69 -4.28
CA LYS A 64 4.85 16.51 -3.29
C LYS A 64 5.26 15.03 -3.21
N PRO A 65 6.53 14.75 -2.92
CA PRO A 65 6.98 13.37 -2.70
C PRO A 65 6.37 12.79 -1.42
N GLY A 66 6.07 11.50 -1.44
CA GLY A 66 5.53 10.76 -0.29
C GLY A 66 4.35 9.88 -0.64
N ALA A 67 4.23 8.73 0.03
CA ALA A 67 3.18 7.75 -0.24
C ALA A 67 1.78 8.31 0.06
N ALA A 68 1.62 9.02 1.19
CA ALA A 68 0.34 9.66 1.55
C ALA A 68 -0.05 10.73 0.54
N HIS A 69 0.89 11.57 0.08
CA HIS A 69 0.64 12.57 -0.97
C HIS A 69 0.21 11.92 -2.27
N ALA A 70 0.92 10.88 -2.72
CA ALA A 70 0.59 10.16 -3.95
C ALA A 70 -0.78 9.46 -3.86
N ARG A 71 -1.08 8.77 -2.74
CA ARG A 71 -2.40 8.14 -2.55
C ARG A 71 -3.54 9.16 -2.54
N ASN A 72 -3.36 10.31 -1.87
CA ASN A 72 -4.35 11.38 -1.85
C ASN A 72 -4.53 12.02 -3.24
N ALA A 73 -3.45 12.28 -3.97
CA ALA A 73 -3.51 12.82 -5.33
C ALA A 73 -4.28 11.87 -6.28
N GLY A 74 -3.99 10.56 -6.22
CA GLY A 74 -4.73 9.57 -6.99
C GLY A 74 -6.21 9.52 -6.62
N ALA A 75 -6.54 9.55 -5.33
CA ALA A 75 -7.92 9.55 -4.86
C ALA A 75 -8.70 10.81 -5.28
N ALA A 76 -8.03 11.95 -5.43
CA ALA A 76 -8.65 13.21 -5.84
C ALA A 76 -9.17 13.17 -7.29
N VAL A 77 -8.47 12.47 -8.19
CA VAL A 77 -8.86 12.33 -9.60
C VAL A 77 -9.67 11.06 -9.88
N ALA A 78 -9.63 10.08 -8.97
CA ALA A 78 -10.38 8.84 -9.08
C ALA A 78 -11.89 9.09 -9.17
N THR A 79 -12.62 8.26 -9.93
CA THR A 79 -14.06 8.38 -10.17
C THR A 79 -14.88 7.20 -9.62
N GLY A 80 -14.22 6.13 -9.14
CA GLY A 80 -14.89 4.93 -8.61
C GLY A 80 -15.58 5.14 -7.26
N ASP A 81 -16.56 4.32 -6.96
CA ASP A 81 -17.24 4.29 -5.67
C ASP A 81 -16.36 3.69 -4.58
N MET A 82 -15.50 2.77 -5.00
CA MET A 82 -14.53 2.08 -4.16
C MET A 82 -13.12 2.42 -4.63
N LEU A 83 -12.28 2.84 -3.69
CA LEU A 83 -10.88 3.16 -3.89
C LEU A 83 -10.02 2.03 -3.32
N ILE A 84 -9.13 1.46 -4.13
CA ILE A 84 -8.14 0.48 -3.70
C ILE A 84 -6.75 1.11 -3.85
N PHE A 85 -5.99 1.13 -2.77
CA PHE A 85 -4.61 1.63 -2.75
C PHE A 85 -3.66 0.44 -2.73
N MET A 86 -2.89 0.25 -3.80
CA MET A 86 -1.97 -0.87 -3.97
C MET A 86 -0.54 -0.37 -4.12
N ASP A 87 0.39 -0.91 -3.31
CA ASP A 87 1.81 -0.66 -3.51
C ASP A 87 2.30 -1.34 -4.81
N ALA A 88 3.27 -0.72 -5.49
CA ALA A 88 3.74 -1.16 -6.80
C ALA A 88 4.38 -2.56 -6.83
N ASP A 89 4.81 -3.08 -5.68
CA ASP A 89 5.45 -4.39 -5.52
C ASP A 89 4.48 -5.54 -5.19
N LEU A 90 3.18 -5.29 -5.31
CA LEU A 90 2.13 -6.28 -5.11
C LEU A 90 1.81 -7.01 -6.41
N ILE A 91 1.52 -8.31 -6.30
CA ILE A 91 1.11 -9.15 -7.43
C ILE A 91 -0.19 -9.86 -7.03
N PRO A 92 -1.36 -9.30 -7.40
CA PRO A 92 -2.65 -9.95 -7.17
C PRO A 92 -2.81 -11.16 -8.10
N ASP A 93 -3.52 -12.19 -7.64
CA ASP A 93 -3.97 -13.27 -8.53
C ASP A 93 -5.15 -12.82 -9.42
N ALA A 94 -5.57 -13.67 -10.34
CA ALA A 94 -6.60 -13.32 -11.32
C ALA A 94 -7.98 -13.03 -10.71
N GLU A 95 -8.29 -13.58 -9.54
CA GLU A 95 -9.59 -13.43 -8.87
C GLU A 95 -9.61 -12.31 -7.82
N PHE A 96 -8.52 -11.57 -7.65
CA PHE A 96 -8.37 -10.58 -6.59
C PHE A 96 -9.52 -9.56 -6.53
N LEU A 97 -9.88 -8.96 -7.67
CA LEU A 97 -10.95 -7.96 -7.72
C LEU A 97 -12.35 -8.58 -7.62
N ALA A 98 -12.55 -9.77 -8.18
CA ALA A 98 -13.82 -10.49 -8.07
C ALA A 98 -14.09 -10.91 -6.61
N ASP A 99 -13.10 -11.49 -5.95
CA ASP A 99 -13.15 -11.85 -4.53
C ASP A 99 -13.39 -10.63 -3.62
N PHE A 100 -12.73 -9.52 -3.93
CA PHE A 100 -12.94 -8.25 -3.23
C PHE A 100 -14.38 -7.79 -3.32
N GLU A 101 -14.94 -7.72 -4.53
CA GLU A 101 -16.31 -7.23 -4.76
C GLU A 101 -17.35 -8.07 -4.02
N VAL A 102 -17.19 -9.41 -4.06
CA VAL A 102 -18.08 -10.35 -3.35
C VAL A 102 -17.99 -10.15 -1.83
N GLN A 103 -16.79 -10.05 -1.26
CA GLN A 103 -16.61 -9.93 0.20
C GLN A 103 -17.09 -8.57 0.72
N VAL A 104 -16.82 -7.47 0.00
CA VAL A 104 -17.30 -6.13 0.39
C VAL A 104 -18.82 -6.08 0.37
N ALA A 105 -19.45 -6.57 -0.70
CA ALA A 105 -20.91 -6.60 -0.81
C ALA A 105 -21.55 -7.46 0.30
N LYS A 106 -21.00 -8.65 0.56
CA LYS A 106 -21.50 -9.57 1.59
C LYS A 106 -21.41 -8.99 3.00
N HIS A 107 -20.30 -8.32 3.32
CA HIS A 107 -20.02 -7.88 4.69
C HIS A 107 -20.27 -6.40 4.91
N LEU A 108 -20.58 -5.63 3.87
CA LEU A 108 -20.80 -4.17 3.91
C LEU A 108 -19.61 -3.43 4.57
N PHE A 109 -18.39 -3.85 4.23
CA PHE A 109 -17.19 -3.16 4.68
C PHE A 109 -17.00 -1.83 3.95
N ALA A 110 -16.74 -0.78 4.71
CA ALA A 110 -16.53 0.55 4.15
C ALA A 110 -15.06 0.92 3.98
N ALA A 111 -14.17 0.31 4.73
CA ALA A 111 -12.73 0.48 4.62
C ALA A 111 -11.98 -0.72 5.22
N GLY A 112 -10.69 -0.83 4.95
CA GLY A 112 -9.85 -1.87 5.54
C GLY A 112 -8.62 -2.21 4.72
N SER A 113 -8.15 -3.45 4.92
CA SER A 113 -6.95 -3.98 4.28
C SER A 113 -7.21 -5.32 3.61
N PHE A 114 -6.23 -5.77 2.83
CA PHE A 114 -6.22 -7.10 2.24
C PHE A 114 -5.20 -8.00 2.95
N THR A 115 -5.46 -9.31 2.95
CA THR A 115 -4.42 -10.27 3.33
C THR A 115 -3.39 -10.36 2.21
N GLN A 116 -2.13 -10.49 2.59
CA GLN A 116 -1.02 -10.67 1.65
C GLN A 116 -0.25 -11.93 1.99
N GLN A 117 0.27 -12.58 0.96
CA GLN A 117 1.16 -13.71 1.08
C GLN A 117 2.57 -13.28 0.69
N MET A 118 3.54 -13.46 1.57
CA MET A 118 4.91 -13.16 1.25
C MET A 118 5.55 -14.35 0.53
N LYS A 119 5.95 -14.13 -0.72
CA LYS A 119 6.66 -15.14 -1.52
C LYS A 119 8.13 -15.13 -1.15
N SER A 120 8.52 -15.95 -0.20
CA SER A 120 9.94 -16.11 0.20
C SER A 120 10.33 -17.58 0.26
N LYS A 121 11.60 -17.87 -0.09
CA LYS A 121 12.21 -19.20 0.12
C LYS A 121 12.50 -19.47 1.60
N LYS A 122 12.65 -18.42 2.42
CA LYS A 122 12.92 -18.54 3.86
C LYS A 122 11.61 -18.82 4.62
N ILE A 123 11.55 -19.98 5.29
CA ILE A 123 10.37 -20.38 6.08
C ILE A 123 10.07 -19.39 7.21
N THR A 124 11.08 -18.79 7.81
CA THR A 124 10.94 -17.79 8.88
C THR A 124 10.17 -16.55 8.43
N ILE A 125 10.44 -16.05 7.21
CA ILE A 125 9.72 -14.91 6.62
C ILE A 125 8.25 -15.28 6.38
N ARG A 126 7.99 -16.48 5.84
CA ARG A 126 6.62 -16.96 5.60
C ARG A 126 5.83 -17.11 6.88
N LEU A 127 6.43 -17.66 7.93
CA LEU A 127 5.79 -17.78 9.25
C LEU A 127 5.53 -16.42 9.88
N GLY A 128 6.48 -15.48 9.79
CA GLY A 128 6.30 -14.10 10.25
C GLY A 128 5.17 -13.39 9.53
N ALA A 129 5.06 -13.53 8.21
CA ALA A 129 3.96 -12.98 7.42
C ALA A 129 2.60 -13.60 7.83
N SER A 130 2.54 -14.92 8.03
CA SER A 130 1.32 -15.59 8.48
C SER A 130 0.90 -15.14 9.89
N PHE A 131 1.86 -14.97 10.80
CA PHE A 131 1.61 -14.42 12.13
C PHE A 131 1.06 -12.98 12.03
N MET A 132 1.65 -12.13 11.17
CA MET A 132 1.18 -10.76 10.96
C MET A 132 -0.27 -10.73 10.46
N VAL A 133 -0.63 -11.58 9.49
CA VAL A 133 -2.02 -11.70 9.00
C VAL A 133 -2.98 -12.11 10.14
N GLY A 134 -2.59 -13.06 10.99
CA GLY A 134 -3.35 -13.45 12.17
C GLY A 134 -3.54 -12.30 13.16
N TYR A 135 -2.46 -11.58 13.44
CA TYR A 135 -2.45 -10.39 14.28
C TYR A 135 -3.35 -9.27 13.74
N MET A 136 -3.27 -8.96 12.44
CA MET A 136 -4.16 -7.97 11.79
C MET A 136 -5.64 -8.33 11.96
N ARG A 137 -5.98 -9.62 11.76
CA ARG A 137 -7.36 -10.10 11.94
C ARG A 137 -7.86 -9.91 13.36
N LEU A 138 -7.02 -10.24 14.35
CA LEU A 138 -7.33 -10.01 15.75
C LEU A 138 -7.55 -8.52 16.03
N MET A 139 -6.63 -7.68 15.59
CA MET A 139 -6.68 -6.22 15.80
C MET A 139 -7.86 -5.54 15.10
N ALA A 140 -8.35 -6.08 13.98
CA ALA A 140 -9.54 -5.55 13.31
C ALA A 140 -10.81 -5.54 14.20
N HIS A 141 -10.88 -6.44 15.18
CA HIS A 141 -11.97 -6.52 16.16
C HIS A 141 -11.75 -5.64 17.39
N THR A 142 -10.57 -5.03 17.54
CA THR A 142 -10.23 -4.14 18.65
C THR A 142 -10.49 -2.68 18.29
N PRO A 143 -10.43 -1.72 19.24
CA PRO A 143 -10.45 -0.29 18.93
C PRO A 143 -9.25 0.21 18.12
N TRP A 144 -8.22 -0.61 17.94
CA TRP A 144 -6.95 -0.25 17.26
C TRP A 144 -6.68 -1.16 16.06
N PRO A 145 -7.48 -1.07 14.99
CA PRO A 145 -7.25 -1.87 13.80
C PRO A 145 -5.91 -1.48 13.14
N ILE A 146 -5.34 -2.42 12.42
CA ILE A 146 -4.08 -2.28 11.72
C ILE A 146 -4.33 -2.29 10.22
N GLY A 147 -3.78 -1.31 9.50
CA GLY A 147 -3.68 -1.28 8.04
C GLY A 147 -2.33 -1.82 7.56
N PHE A 148 -2.26 -2.31 6.33
CA PHE A 148 -1.00 -2.79 5.76
C PHE A 148 -1.02 -2.73 4.23
N SER A 149 0.00 -2.14 3.64
CA SER A 149 0.39 -2.07 2.21
C SER A 149 -0.73 -1.96 1.17
N CYS A 150 -1.75 -2.79 1.21
CA CYS A 150 -2.91 -2.75 0.33
C CYS A 150 -4.15 -2.40 1.16
N LEU A 151 -4.76 -1.27 0.84
CA LEU A 151 -5.88 -0.69 1.57
C LEU A 151 -7.06 -0.45 0.63
N TYR A 152 -8.25 -0.36 1.19
CA TYR A 152 -9.42 0.09 0.45
C TYR A 152 -10.33 0.95 1.30
N ALA A 153 -11.12 1.78 0.64
CA ALA A 153 -12.22 2.50 1.26
C ALA A 153 -13.31 2.83 0.23
N THR A 154 -14.55 2.93 0.69
CA THR A 154 -15.55 3.64 -0.08
C THR A 154 -15.13 5.10 -0.24
N ARG A 155 -15.49 5.74 -1.35
CA ARG A 155 -15.25 7.17 -1.54
C ARG A 155 -15.75 8.01 -0.38
N GLN A 156 -16.95 7.71 0.13
CA GLN A 156 -17.54 8.40 1.27
C GLN A 156 -16.67 8.25 2.53
N ALA A 157 -16.22 7.04 2.86
CA ALA A 157 -15.35 6.83 4.02
C ALA A 157 -14.03 7.59 3.87
N PHE A 158 -13.39 7.52 2.68
CA PHE A 158 -12.17 8.25 2.38
C PHE A 158 -12.31 9.76 2.60
N GLN A 159 -13.39 10.36 2.08
CA GLN A 159 -13.67 11.79 2.23
C GLN A 159 -13.94 12.15 3.69
N THR A 160 -14.74 11.37 4.40
CA THR A 160 -15.08 11.61 5.82
C THR A 160 -13.86 11.65 6.71
N ILE A 161 -12.87 10.76 6.46
CA ILE A 161 -11.63 10.71 7.26
C ILE A 161 -10.55 11.65 6.75
N ASN A 162 -10.84 12.43 5.71
CA ASN A 162 -9.89 13.34 5.05
C ASN A 162 -8.62 12.61 4.52
N GLY A 163 -8.81 11.40 3.99
CA GLY A 163 -7.76 10.60 3.36
C GLY A 163 -6.59 10.23 4.26
N PHE A 164 -5.41 10.07 3.64
CA PHE A 164 -4.15 9.81 4.34
C PHE A 164 -3.57 11.08 4.93
N ASP A 165 -2.98 10.99 6.13
CA ASP A 165 -2.30 12.12 6.77
C ASP A 165 -0.87 12.27 6.21
N PRO A 166 -0.58 13.35 5.47
CA PRO A 166 0.73 13.52 4.85
C PRO A 166 1.81 14.01 5.82
N GLU A 167 1.46 14.38 7.05
CA GLU A 167 2.42 14.75 8.10
C GLU A 167 3.03 13.53 8.78
N LEU A 168 2.45 12.35 8.60
CA LEU A 168 2.99 11.14 9.18
C LEU A 168 4.27 10.71 8.46
N PHE A 169 5.32 10.50 9.25
CA PHE A 169 6.58 9.97 8.75
C PHE A 169 6.49 8.48 8.37
N ILE A 170 5.73 7.71 9.14
CA ILE A 170 5.46 6.28 8.94
C ILE A 170 4.07 5.92 9.48
N MET A 171 3.56 4.74 9.09
CA MET A 171 2.29 4.16 9.57
C MET A 171 1.04 4.96 9.15
N GLU A 172 1.10 5.61 8.01
CA GLU A 172 -0.05 6.28 7.41
C GLU A 172 -1.19 5.31 7.05
N ASP A 173 -0.85 4.05 6.80
CA ASP A 173 -1.79 2.95 6.55
C ASP A 173 -2.56 2.54 7.82
N TYR A 174 -1.88 2.50 8.96
CA TYR A 174 -2.50 2.25 10.28
C TYR A 174 -3.43 3.39 10.69
N ASP A 175 -2.96 4.64 10.54
CA ASP A 175 -3.77 5.83 10.83
C ASP A 175 -5.03 5.86 9.98
N PHE A 176 -4.90 5.52 8.70
CA PHE A 176 -6.02 5.47 7.76
C PHE A 176 -7.14 4.54 8.24
N VAL A 177 -6.83 3.29 8.57
CA VAL A 177 -7.80 2.31 9.03
C VAL A 177 -8.36 2.69 10.41
N LEU A 178 -7.52 3.23 11.29
CA LEU A 178 -7.93 3.70 12.61
C LEU A 178 -8.91 4.87 12.53
N LYS A 179 -8.66 5.87 11.66
CA LYS A 179 -9.57 6.99 11.42
C LYS A 179 -10.92 6.52 10.90
N ALA A 180 -10.92 5.59 9.94
CA ALA A 180 -12.16 5.03 9.42
C ALA A 180 -12.97 4.31 10.51
N LYS A 181 -12.33 3.52 11.37
CA LYS A 181 -12.99 2.88 12.51
C LYS A 181 -13.55 3.88 13.51
N ARG A 182 -12.78 4.92 13.85
CA ARG A 182 -13.22 5.99 14.78
C ARG A 182 -14.38 6.82 14.23
N ALA A 183 -14.45 6.96 12.90
CA ALA A 183 -15.58 7.58 12.21
C ALA A 183 -16.83 6.69 12.15
N GLY A 184 -16.79 5.49 12.75
CA GLY A 184 -17.95 4.58 12.83
C GLY A 184 -18.10 3.65 11.63
N TYR A 185 -17.15 3.64 10.70
CA TYR A 185 -17.22 2.73 9.54
C TYR A 185 -16.89 1.29 9.92
N LYS A 186 -17.59 0.35 9.27
CA LYS A 186 -17.29 -1.08 9.40
C LYS A 186 -16.01 -1.41 8.65
N ILE A 187 -15.01 -1.85 9.40
CA ILE A 187 -13.69 -2.20 8.89
C ILE A 187 -13.62 -3.70 8.62
N GLY A 188 -12.97 -4.09 7.50
CA GLY A 188 -12.76 -5.49 7.16
C GLY A 188 -11.36 -5.79 6.64
N ILE A 189 -10.96 -7.05 6.83
CA ILE A 189 -9.76 -7.60 6.20
C ILE A 189 -10.22 -8.58 5.13
N ILE A 190 -10.04 -8.21 3.88
CA ILE A 190 -10.42 -9.00 2.72
C ILE A 190 -9.39 -10.11 2.53
N LYS A 191 -9.90 -11.34 2.44
CA LYS A 191 -9.05 -12.50 2.16
C LYS A 191 -8.84 -12.62 0.66
N THR A 192 -7.63 -12.40 0.20
CA THR A 192 -7.22 -12.53 -1.20
C THR A 192 -5.87 -13.22 -1.30
N ASN A 193 -5.52 -13.68 -2.51
CA ASN A 193 -4.22 -14.23 -2.82
C ASN A 193 -3.35 -13.15 -3.50
N CYS A 194 -3.06 -12.08 -2.80
CA CYS A 194 -2.12 -11.07 -3.25
C CYS A 194 -0.72 -11.40 -2.72
N GLN A 195 0.25 -11.51 -3.62
CA GLN A 195 1.65 -11.75 -3.26
C GLN A 195 2.38 -10.42 -3.12
N SER A 196 3.18 -10.27 -2.07
CA SER A 196 4.11 -9.15 -1.93
C SER A 196 5.54 -9.61 -2.15
N SER A 197 6.36 -8.72 -2.71
CA SER A 197 7.79 -8.97 -2.90
C SER A 197 8.51 -9.06 -1.55
N ASP A 198 9.40 -10.04 -1.40
CA ASP A 198 10.31 -10.12 -0.26
C ASP A 198 11.58 -9.28 -0.44
N ARG A 199 11.67 -8.45 -1.52
CA ARG A 199 12.85 -7.65 -1.87
C ARG A 199 13.37 -6.84 -0.68
N ARG A 200 12.50 -6.11 -0.01
CA ARG A 200 12.86 -5.27 1.16
C ARG A 200 13.37 -6.10 2.34
N TYR A 201 12.94 -7.37 2.44
CA TYR A 201 13.35 -8.29 3.51
C TYR A 201 14.60 -9.07 3.18
N ARG A 202 14.99 -9.23 1.90
CA ARG A 202 16.22 -9.91 1.50
C ARG A 202 17.47 -9.14 1.87
N GLU A 203 17.42 -7.81 1.77
CA GLU A 203 18.58 -6.93 1.99
C GLU A 203 18.76 -6.52 3.45
N GLN A 204 17.69 -6.51 4.26
CA GLN A 204 17.71 -6.02 5.64
C GLN A 204 16.84 -6.85 6.60
N ASP A 205 16.77 -8.16 6.44
CA ASP A 205 15.80 -9.10 7.05
C ASP A 205 15.46 -8.83 8.53
N PHE A 206 16.46 -8.72 9.39
CA PHE A 206 16.25 -8.59 10.83
C PHE A 206 15.97 -7.13 11.26
N LYS A 207 16.64 -6.19 10.63
CA LYS A 207 16.53 -4.76 10.98
C LYS A 207 15.17 -4.17 10.64
N GLN A 208 14.55 -4.59 9.53
CA GLN A 208 13.21 -4.14 9.13
C GLN A 208 12.12 -4.67 10.07
N GLY A 209 12.19 -5.94 10.46
CA GLY A 209 11.29 -6.50 11.46
C GLY A 209 11.38 -5.76 12.79
N LEU A 210 12.60 -5.50 13.28
CA LEU A 210 12.83 -4.74 14.51
C LEU A 210 12.33 -3.28 14.41
N ARG A 211 12.50 -2.63 13.25
CA ARG A 211 11.97 -1.27 13.01
C ARG A 211 10.44 -1.23 13.06
N GLY A 212 9.78 -2.24 12.48
CA GLY A 212 8.33 -2.37 12.58
C GLY A 212 7.86 -2.51 14.03
N ILE A 213 8.46 -3.42 14.80
CA ILE A 213 8.17 -3.60 16.24
C ILE A 213 8.46 -2.32 17.02
N TYR A 214 9.60 -1.68 16.78
CA TYR A 214 9.95 -0.43 17.42
C TYR A 214 8.95 0.69 17.11
N GLY A 215 8.53 0.83 15.85
CA GLY A 215 7.51 1.80 15.45
C GLY A 215 6.19 1.56 16.17
N GLU A 216 5.75 0.29 16.30
CA GLU A 216 4.55 -0.07 17.06
C GLU A 216 4.66 0.30 18.53
N LEU A 217 5.74 -0.08 19.20
CA LEU A 217 5.98 0.26 20.60
C LEU A 217 6.06 1.78 20.81
N TYR A 218 6.76 2.47 19.90
CA TYR A 218 6.88 3.92 19.95
C TYR A 218 5.50 4.59 19.85
N ARG A 219 4.64 4.14 18.94
CA ARG A 219 3.28 4.63 18.75
C ARG A 219 2.42 4.48 20.00
N TYR A 220 2.53 3.35 20.71
CA TYR A 220 1.78 3.14 21.95
C TYR A 220 2.29 3.99 23.13
N THR A 221 3.58 4.30 23.16
CA THR A 221 4.20 5.04 24.27
C THR A 221 4.23 6.56 24.08
N HIS A 222 4.32 7.03 22.81
CA HIS A 222 4.48 8.45 22.48
C HIS A 222 3.30 9.05 21.70
N GLY A 223 2.22 8.28 21.54
CA GLY A 223 1.03 8.68 20.78
C GLY A 223 0.97 8.06 19.39
N LEU A 224 -0.24 7.98 18.88
CA LEU A 224 -0.54 7.24 17.64
C LEU A 224 -0.05 7.93 16.36
N ARG A 225 0.44 9.16 16.43
CA ARG A 225 0.93 9.95 15.29
C ARG A 225 2.44 10.12 15.36
N ILE A 226 3.17 9.51 14.43
CA ILE A 226 4.64 9.63 14.32
C ILE A 226 4.94 10.60 13.17
N THR A 227 5.16 11.86 13.50
CA THR A 227 5.44 12.95 12.54
C THR A 227 6.91 13.27 12.36
N LYS A 228 7.79 12.72 13.21
CA LYS A 228 9.24 12.95 13.16
C LYS A 228 9.96 11.65 12.77
N PRO A 229 11.09 11.75 12.06
CA PRO A 229 11.92 10.59 11.78
C PRO A 229 12.41 9.91 13.07
N ILE A 230 12.00 8.66 13.29
CA ILE A 230 12.48 7.83 14.41
C ILE A 230 13.58 6.85 13.97
N TYR A 231 13.75 6.69 12.66
CA TYR A 231 14.85 5.99 11.98
C TYR A 231 14.93 6.43 10.53
N ARG A 232 16.03 6.11 9.83
CA ARG A 232 16.16 6.38 8.39
C ARG A 232 15.21 5.45 7.62
N TYR A 233 14.29 6.05 6.87
CA TYR A 233 13.32 5.37 6.02
C TYR A 233 13.48 5.86 4.59
N ASP A 234 13.92 4.96 3.70
CA ASP A 234 14.07 5.26 2.28
C ASP A 234 12.82 4.73 1.55
N MET A 235 12.04 5.64 0.97
CA MET A 235 10.93 5.29 0.09
C MET A 235 11.43 5.08 -1.33
N GLY A 236 11.06 3.95 -1.93
CA GLY A 236 11.41 3.60 -3.30
C GLY A 236 12.40 2.44 -3.40
N GLY A 237 12.34 1.72 -4.53
CA GLY A 237 13.12 0.51 -4.77
C GLY A 237 14.47 0.73 -5.46
N GLY A 238 14.92 1.97 -5.63
CA GLY A 238 16.19 2.26 -6.26
C GLY A 238 17.38 1.92 -5.36
N THR A 239 18.25 1.01 -5.79
CA THR A 239 19.61 0.87 -5.28
C THR A 239 20.40 2.12 -5.65
N THR A 240 20.37 3.16 -4.81
CA THR A 240 21.38 4.21 -4.88
C THR A 240 22.67 3.62 -4.33
N THR A 241 23.52 3.15 -5.20
CA THR A 241 24.96 3.01 -4.94
C THR A 241 25.52 4.42 -4.74
N SER A 242 25.38 4.98 -3.57
CA SER A 242 26.13 6.16 -3.17
C SER A 242 27.50 5.73 -2.68
N THR A 243 28.42 5.54 -3.62
CA THR A 243 29.84 5.71 -3.37
C THR A 243 30.14 7.21 -3.35
N GLU A 244 29.83 7.88 -2.27
CA GLU A 244 30.57 9.07 -1.86
C GLU A 244 31.45 8.69 -0.69
N LYS A 245 32.71 8.34 -1.02
CA LYS A 245 33.80 8.41 -0.09
C LYS A 245 34.04 9.89 0.22
N ASP A 246 33.78 10.28 1.45
CA ASP A 246 34.34 11.50 2.00
C ASP A 246 35.88 11.41 1.92
N SER A 247 36.43 12.11 0.93
CA SER A 247 37.82 12.53 0.91
C SER A 247 37.86 13.93 1.50
N THR A 248 38.14 14.03 2.78
CA THR A 248 38.75 15.23 3.35
C THR A 248 39.90 14.81 4.26
N SER A 249 41.03 15.09 3.73
CA SER A 249 42.34 15.25 4.41
C SER A 249 42.30 16.17 5.62
#